data_d30a0c27a8e6257fe9a6f4c5a0411128
#
_entry.id   d30a0c27a8e6257fe9a6f4c5a0411128
#
_cell.length_a   1.000
_cell.length_b   1.000
_cell.length_c   1.000
_cell.angle_alpha   90.00
_cell.angle_beta   90.00
_cell.angle_gamma   90.00
#
_symmetry.space_group_name_H-M   'P 1'
#
loop_
_entity.id
_entity.type
_entity.pdbx_description
1 polymer ?
#
loop_
_entity_poly.entity_id
_entity_poly.type
_entity_poly.pdbx_seq_one_letter_code
_entity_poly.pdbx_strand_id
1 'polypeptide(L)'
;MERKFGIAVKAIIKNEEGKYLVLYKSETEEINPNEIDIPGGRMKFGENAQESLKREIEEEIGVEIEIIKPSRIWGFVKNDLHLVGITFLAKYVSGEFRLSGEHTKYEWMDKEKILTGDYPKWIKEEFEIL
;
A
#
# COMPACT_ATOMS: atom_id res chain seq x y z
N MET A 1 5.36 -6.63 29.12
CA MET A 1 4.84 -6.22 27.81
C MET A 1 5.25 -7.23 26.74
N GLU A 2 4.29 -7.75 26.03
CA GLU A 2 4.55 -8.74 24.98
C GLU A 2 5.05 -8.06 23.71
N ARG A 3 6.17 -8.54 23.18
CA ARG A 3 6.71 -8.06 21.90
C ARG A 3 6.02 -8.78 20.76
N LYS A 4 5.66 -8.02 19.73
CA LYS A 4 4.98 -8.55 18.54
C LYS A 4 5.84 -8.34 17.32
N PHE A 5 5.83 -9.34 16.44
CA PHE A 5 6.53 -9.30 15.17
C PHE A 5 5.55 -9.63 14.06
N GLY A 6 5.60 -8.88 12.99
CA GLY A 6 4.70 -9.11 11.86
C GLY A 6 5.32 -8.75 10.53
N ILE A 7 4.64 -9.20 9.48
CA ILE A 7 5.03 -8.91 8.11
C ILE A 7 3.86 -8.20 7.41
N ALA A 8 4.16 -7.09 6.77
CA ALA A 8 3.19 -6.32 5.99
C ALA A 8 3.53 -6.40 4.51
N VAL A 9 2.52 -6.35 3.67
CA VAL A 9 2.69 -6.30 2.21
C VAL A 9 1.95 -5.10 1.66
N LYS A 10 2.55 -4.42 0.70
CA LYS A 10 1.96 -3.25 0.05
C LYS A 10 2.13 -3.35 -1.45
N ALA A 11 1.27 -2.64 -2.20
CA ALA A 11 1.33 -2.66 -3.65
C ALA A 11 1.45 -1.26 -4.23
N ILE A 12 2.36 -1.11 -5.18
CA ILE A 12 2.40 0.03 -6.08
C ILE A 12 1.71 -0.46 -7.34
N ILE A 13 0.52 0.07 -7.60
CA ILE A 13 -0.35 -0.37 -8.69
C ILE A 13 -0.33 0.65 -9.82
N LYS A 14 0.01 0.18 -11.02
CA LYS A 14 0.10 1.02 -12.22
C LYS A 14 -1.02 0.65 -13.20
N ASN A 15 -1.65 1.65 -13.79
CA ASN A 15 -2.66 1.43 -14.83
C ASN A 15 -2.05 1.49 -16.23
N GLU A 16 -2.87 1.29 -17.26
CA GLU A 16 -2.43 1.30 -18.66
C GLU A 16 -1.89 2.65 -19.12
N GLU A 17 -2.33 3.74 -18.47
CA GLU A 17 -1.86 5.09 -18.79
C GLU A 17 -0.53 5.44 -18.12
N GLY A 18 0.03 4.49 -17.35
CA GLY A 18 1.29 4.72 -16.67
C GLY A 18 1.17 5.49 -15.36
N LYS A 19 -0.04 5.64 -14.85
CA LYS A 19 -0.27 6.33 -13.58
C LYS A 19 -0.35 5.35 -12.44
N TYR A 20 -0.04 5.84 -11.26
CA TYR A 20 0.01 5.02 -10.04
C TYR A 20 -1.15 5.32 -9.12
N LEU A 21 -1.65 4.27 -8.48
CA LEU A 21 -2.76 4.39 -7.55
C LEU A 21 -2.26 4.92 -6.20
N VAL A 22 -2.91 5.97 -5.70
CA VAL A 22 -2.74 6.42 -4.34
C VAL A 22 -4.11 6.47 -3.67
N LEU A 23 -4.11 6.23 -2.37
CA LEU A 23 -5.30 6.27 -1.55
C LEU A 23 -5.17 7.42 -0.56
N TYR A 24 -6.29 7.93 -0.08
CA TYR A 24 -6.29 8.96 0.95
C TYR A 24 -6.87 8.37 2.22
N LYS A 25 -6.10 8.41 3.29
CA LYS A 25 -6.54 7.89 4.58
C LYS A 25 -7.73 8.68 5.09
N SER A 26 -8.61 7.99 5.80
CA SER A 26 -9.76 8.62 6.44
C SER A 26 -9.31 9.64 7.49
N GLU A 27 -10.10 10.69 7.67
CA GLU A 27 -9.85 11.68 8.73
C GLU A 27 -9.99 11.10 10.14
N THR A 28 -10.64 9.92 10.25
CA THR A 28 -10.80 9.23 11.54
C THR A 28 -9.63 8.29 11.86
N GLU A 29 -8.67 8.13 10.95
CA GLU A 29 -7.49 7.31 11.20
C GLU A 29 -6.62 7.93 12.29
N GLU A 30 -6.15 7.08 13.23
CA GLU A 30 -5.32 7.54 14.34
C GLU A 30 -3.94 7.96 13.91
N ILE A 31 -3.42 7.32 12.85
CA ILE A 31 -2.06 7.59 12.36
C ILE A 31 -2.16 8.31 11.02
N ASN A 32 -1.63 9.53 10.98
CA ASN A 32 -1.53 10.33 9.77
C ASN A 32 -2.84 10.45 8.99
N PRO A 33 -3.94 10.94 9.62
CA PRO A 33 -5.20 11.11 8.92
C PRO A 33 -5.06 12.04 7.71
N ASN A 34 -5.84 11.78 6.66
CA ASN A 34 -5.87 12.55 5.41
C ASN A 34 -4.60 12.48 4.55
N GLU A 35 -3.58 11.74 4.96
CA GLU A 35 -2.39 11.57 4.14
C GLU A 35 -2.63 10.55 3.03
N ILE A 36 -1.83 10.62 1.98
CA ILE A 36 -1.87 9.61 0.93
C ILE A 36 -1.19 8.32 1.43
N ASP A 37 -1.61 7.22 0.84
CA ASP A 37 -1.17 5.89 1.22
C ASP A 37 -1.16 5.01 -0.02
N ILE A 38 -0.53 3.85 0.08
CA ILE A 38 -0.64 2.79 -0.92
C ILE A 38 -1.28 1.58 -0.26
N PRO A 39 -2.08 0.81 -1.02
CA PRO A 39 -2.84 -0.28 -0.42
C PRO A 39 -1.98 -1.45 0.05
N GLY A 40 -2.49 -2.16 1.04
CA GLY A 40 -1.84 -3.33 1.61
C GLY A 40 -2.26 -3.56 3.05
N GLY A 41 -1.60 -4.50 3.70
CA GLY A 41 -1.90 -4.82 5.08
C GLY A 41 -0.99 -5.93 5.60
N ARG A 42 -1.36 -6.48 6.74
CA ARG A 42 -0.55 -7.52 7.37
C ARG A 42 -0.85 -8.91 6.84
N MET A 43 0.19 -9.70 6.70
CA MET A 43 0.04 -11.12 6.39
C MET A 43 -0.61 -11.85 7.57
N LYS A 44 -1.46 -12.80 7.24
CA LYS A 44 -2.02 -13.72 8.22
C LYS A 44 -1.21 -15.00 8.23
N PHE A 45 -1.18 -15.65 9.37
CA PHE A 45 -0.52 -16.94 9.51
C PHE A 45 -1.01 -17.91 8.42
N GLY A 46 -0.07 -18.56 7.76
CA GLY A 46 -0.36 -19.53 6.71
C GLY A 46 -0.46 -18.99 5.30
N GLU A 47 -0.44 -17.68 5.13
CA GLU A 47 -0.46 -17.07 3.79
C GLU A 47 0.96 -16.87 3.26
N ASN A 48 1.15 -16.98 1.94
CA ASN A 48 2.37 -16.47 1.33
C ASN A 48 2.15 -14.97 1.01
N ALA A 49 3.23 -14.27 0.66
CA ALA A 49 3.17 -12.82 0.48
C ALA A 49 2.22 -12.38 -0.65
N GLN A 50 2.22 -13.09 -1.78
CA GLN A 50 1.36 -12.74 -2.91
C GLN A 50 -0.12 -12.98 -2.61
N GLU A 51 -0.44 -14.09 -1.97
CA GLU A 51 -1.82 -14.38 -1.56
C GLU A 51 -2.35 -13.32 -0.59
N SER A 52 -1.50 -12.95 0.37
CA SER A 52 -1.82 -11.93 1.35
C SER A 52 -2.09 -10.59 0.68
N LEU A 53 -1.24 -10.20 -0.26
CA LEU A 53 -1.41 -8.93 -0.96
C LEU A 53 -2.72 -8.89 -1.76
N LYS A 54 -3.02 -9.95 -2.51
CA LYS A 54 -4.27 -10.02 -3.27
C LYS A 54 -5.50 -9.96 -2.38
N ARG A 55 -5.45 -10.64 -1.25
CA ARG A 55 -6.55 -10.60 -0.27
C ARG A 55 -6.73 -9.18 0.29
N GLU A 56 -5.64 -8.53 0.69
CA GLU A 56 -5.69 -7.17 1.22
C GLU A 56 -6.22 -6.18 0.19
N ILE A 57 -5.80 -6.30 -1.07
CA ILE A 57 -6.28 -5.43 -2.14
C ILE A 57 -7.78 -5.62 -2.35
N GLU A 58 -8.26 -6.86 -2.37
CA GLU A 58 -9.69 -7.15 -2.51
C GLU A 58 -10.50 -6.57 -1.34
N GLU A 59 -10.02 -6.77 -0.11
CA GLU A 59 -10.70 -6.26 1.08
C GLU A 59 -10.72 -4.74 1.14
N GLU A 60 -9.61 -4.12 0.76
CA GLU A 60 -9.42 -2.68 0.94
C GLU A 60 -10.03 -1.84 -0.18
N ILE A 61 -9.88 -2.27 -1.43
CA ILE A 61 -10.30 -1.48 -2.59
C ILE A 61 -11.11 -2.24 -3.63
N GLY A 62 -11.25 -3.57 -3.49
CA GLY A 62 -12.16 -4.36 -4.33
C GLY A 62 -11.73 -4.61 -5.77
N VAL A 63 -10.45 -4.44 -6.08
CA VAL A 63 -9.96 -4.63 -7.46
C VAL A 63 -9.05 -5.84 -7.58
N GLU A 64 -8.84 -6.28 -8.82
CA GLU A 64 -7.94 -7.36 -9.15
C GLU A 64 -6.64 -6.78 -9.72
N ILE A 65 -5.52 -7.33 -9.27
CA ILE A 65 -4.19 -6.91 -9.72
C ILE A 65 -3.37 -8.10 -10.21
N GLU A 66 -2.38 -7.81 -11.03
CA GLU A 66 -1.33 -8.75 -11.41
C GLU A 66 -0.04 -8.32 -10.72
N ILE A 67 0.47 -9.16 -9.84
CA ILE A 67 1.72 -8.88 -9.12
C ILE A 67 2.89 -9.17 -10.07
N ILE A 68 3.80 -8.20 -10.22
CA ILE A 68 4.94 -8.32 -11.12
C ILE A 68 6.18 -8.80 -10.37
N LYS A 69 6.60 -8.05 -9.36
CA LYS A 69 7.81 -8.38 -8.58
C LYS A 69 7.88 -7.52 -7.32
N PRO A 70 8.66 -7.96 -6.33
CA PRO A 70 8.94 -7.09 -5.18
C PRO A 70 9.82 -5.92 -5.63
N SER A 71 9.63 -4.76 -5.02
CA SER A 71 10.39 -3.57 -5.36
C SER A 71 11.18 -3.02 -4.19
N ARG A 72 10.71 -3.22 -2.96
CA ARG A 72 11.36 -2.65 -1.79
C ARG A 72 11.06 -3.47 -0.54
N ILE A 73 12.05 -3.55 0.34
CA ILE A 73 11.89 -4.15 1.67
C ILE A 73 12.16 -3.04 2.67
N TRP A 74 11.32 -2.94 3.69
CA TRP A 74 11.42 -1.91 4.72
C TRP A 74 11.02 -2.49 6.07
N GLY A 75 11.23 -1.74 7.12
CA GLY A 75 10.80 -2.18 8.44
C GLY A 75 10.90 -1.07 9.45
N PHE A 76 10.22 -1.26 10.57
CA PHE A 76 10.30 -0.34 11.69
C PHE A 76 9.85 -1.02 12.98
N VAL A 77 10.25 -0.41 14.08
CA VAL A 77 9.78 -0.82 15.41
C VAL A 77 9.03 0.38 16.00
N LYS A 78 7.83 0.14 16.45
CA LYS A 78 7.03 1.14 17.14
C LYS A 78 6.42 0.50 18.37
N ASN A 79 6.79 1.00 19.54
CA ASN A 79 6.38 0.40 20.83
C ASN A 79 6.82 -1.05 20.89
N ASP A 80 5.89 -1.99 21.09
CA ASP A 80 6.17 -3.42 21.17
C ASP A 80 6.01 -4.16 19.83
N LEU A 81 5.78 -3.41 18.75
CA LEU A 81 5.55 -3.97 17.42
C LEU A 81 6.74 -3.77 16.50
N HIS A 82 7.25 -4.87 15.95
CA HIS A 82 8.27 -4.86 14.91
C HIS A 82 7.64 -5.36 13.60
N LEU A 83 7.57 -4.51 12.59
CA LEU A 83 7.08 -4.90 11.28
C LEU A 83 8.21 -4.92 10.26
N VAL A 84 8.21 -5.96 9.42
CA VAL A 84 9.00 -6.00 8.19
C VAL A 84 8.00 -5.91 7.05
N GLY A 85 8.25 -5.05 6.10
CA GLY A 85 7.35 -4.84 4.97
C GLY A 85 7.98 -5.19 3.64
N ILE A 86 7.14 -5.64 2.72
CA ILE A 86 7.53 -5.90 1.34
C ILE A 86 6.56 -5.13 0.45
N THR A 87 7.10 -4.26 -0.40
CA THR A 87 6.32 -3.56 -1.41
C THR A 87 6.49 -4.25 -2.75
N PHE A 88 5.39 -4.53 -3.42
CA PHE A 88 5.37 -5.17 -4.74
C PHE A 88 4.94 -4.18 -5.80
N LEU A 89 5.50 -4.33 -6.99
CA LEU A 89 4.97 -3.68 -8.19
C LEU A 89 3.85 -4.54 -8.74
N ALA A 90 2.77 -3.92 -9.14
CA ALA A 90 1.61 -4.62 -9.67
C ALA A 90 0.93 -3.80 -10.77
N LYS A 91 0.15 -4.48 -11.58
CA LYS A 91 -0.70 -3.86 -12.60
C LYS A 91 -2.15 -3.98 -12.20
N TYR A 92 -2.91 -2.92 -12.44
CA TYR A 92 -4.36 -2.96 -12.34
C TYR A 92 -4.91 -3.82 -13.48
N VAL A 93 -5.75 -4.79 -13.15
CA VAL A 93 -6.38 -5.68 -14.13
C VAL A 93 -7.84 -5.32 -14.36
N SER A 94 -8.63 -5.32 -13.31
CA SER A 94 -10.07 -5.09 -13.43
C SER A 94 -10.72 -4.80 -12.08
N GLY A 95 -11.99 -4.44 -12.13
CA GLY A 95 -12.82 -4.26 -10.95
C GLY A 95 -13.21 -2.80 -10.73
N GLU A 96 -14.33 -2.61 -10.06
CA GLU A 96 -14.76 -1.29 -9.64
C GLU A 96 -14.27 -1.03 -8.23
N PHE A 97 -13.73 0.17 -8.01
CA PHE A 97 -13.21 0.53 -6.70
C PHE A 97 -14.32 0.58 -5.66
N ARG A 98 -14.09 -0.12 -4.55
CA ARG A 98 -14.97 -0.14 -3.41
C ARG A 98 -14.09 0.02 -2.18
N LEU A 99 -13.99 1.25 -1.68
CA LEU A 99 -13.11 1.56 -0.58
C LEU A 99 -13.65 1.06 0.75
N SER A 100 -12.75 0.54 1.60
CA SER A 100 -13.07 0.23 2.99
C SER A 100 -13.13 1.54 3.77
N GLY A 101 -13.60 1.50 5.02
CA GLY A 101 -13.68 2.71 5.85
C GLY A 101 -12.35 3.35 6.20
N GLU A 102 -11.24 2.70 5.90
CA GLU A 102 -9.90 3.22 6.19
C GLU A 102 -9.46 4.32 5.23
N HIS A 103 -10.07 4.36 4.04
CA HIS A 103 -9.72 5.33 3.00
C HIS A 103 -10.98 6.02 2.49
N THR A 104 -10.86 7.32 2.16
CA THR A 104 -11.99 8.13 1.70
C THR A 104 -12.07 8.28 0.20
N LYS A 105 -10.94 8.19 -0.49
CA LYS A 105 -10.90 8.30 -1.94
C LYS A 105 -9.64 7.69 -2.50
N TYR A 106 -9.63 7.49 -3.81
CA TYR A 106 -8.45 7.07 -4.54
C TYR A 106 -8.18 8.04 -5.70
N GLU A 107 -6.96 8.01 -6.19
CA GLU A 107 -6.55 8.84 -7.32
C GLU A 107 -5.46 8.12 -8.11
N TRP A 108 -5.50 8.25 -9.44
CA TRP A 108 -4.41 7.84 -10.32
C TRP A 108 -3.49 9.03 -10.51
N MET A 109 -2.23 8.89 -10.13
CA MET A 109 -1.29 10.01 -10.04
C MET A 109 0.00 9.72 -10.80
N ASP A 110 0.52 10.74 -11.49
CA ASP A 110 1.82 10.61 -12.14
C ASP A 110 2.94 10.50 -11.12
N LYS A 111 3.95 9.71 -11.44
CA LYS A 111 5.12 9.54 -10.56
C LYS A 111 5.76 10.89 -10.24
N GLU A 112 5.91 11.76 -11.23
CA GLU A 112 6.51 13.08 -11.02
C GLU A 112 5.75 13.90 -9.97
N LYS A 113 4.42 13.88 -10.03
CA LYS A 113 3.59 14.57 -9.04
C LYS A 113 3.82 14.03 -7.63
N ILE A 114 3.96 12.72 -7.51
CA ILE A 114 4.23 12.09 -6.21
C ILE A 114 5.60 12.55 -5.67
N LEU A 115 6.61 12.56 -6.51
CA LEU A 115 7.97 12.90 -6.09
C LEU A 115 8.17 14.37 -5.79
N THR A 116 7.44 15.26 -6.46
CA THR A 116 7.60 16.71 -6.29
C THR A 116 6.56 17.34 -5.38
N GLY A 117 5.49 16.64 -5.06
CA GLY A 117 4.42 17.14 -4.21
C GLY A 117 4.78 17.12 -2.73
N ASP A 118 3.90 17.69 -1.93
CA ASP A 118 4.05 17.73 -0.47
C ASP A 118 3.46 16.44 0.14
N TYR A 119 4.21 15.37 -0.01
CA TYR A 119 3.80 14.04 0.46
C TYR A 119 4.84 13.48 1.44
N PRO A 120 4.43 12.50 2.27
CA PRO A 120 5.36 11.90 3.23
C PRO A 120 6.61 11.31 2.58
N LYS A 121 7.73 11.41 3.28
CA LYS A 121 9.01 10.90 2.80
C LYS A 121 8.93 9.42 2.43
N TRP A 122 8.26 8.60 3.26
CA TRP A 122 8.18 7.16 3.01
C TRP A 122 7.46 6.84 1.69
N ILE A 123 6.46 7.64 1.32
CA ILE A 123 5.76 7.51 0.04
C ILE A 123 6.74 7.80 -1.10
N LYS A 124 7.49 8.89 -1.00
CA LYS A 124 8.45 9.26 -2.05
C LYS A 124 9.51 8.19 -2.23
N GLU A 125 10.00 7.60 -1.13
CA GLU A 125 10.98 6.53 -1.18
C GLU A 125 10.47 5.30 -1.93
N GLU A 126 9.18 5.00 -1.83
CA GLU A 126 8.57 3.89 -2.56
C GLU A 126 8.61 4.09 -4.08
N PHE A 127 8.51 5.34 -4.52
CA PHE A 127 8.46 5.66 -5.95
C PHE A 127 9.80 6.07 -6.56
N GLU A 128 10.75 6.53 -5.77
CA GLU A 128 12.07 6.96 -6.27
C GLU A 128 12.84 5.87 -7.02
N ILE A 129 12.65 4.64 -6.61
CA ILE A 129 13.38 3.49 -7.18
C ILE A 129 12.76 2.93 -8.46
N LEU A 130 11.65 3.49 -8.89
CA LEU A 130 10.93 3.00 -10.09
C LEU A 130 11.48 3.57 -11.38
#